data_d446740525ae9762089dc6a4de8a49ac
#
_entry.id   d446740525ae9762089dc6a4de8a49ac
#
_cell.length_a   1.000
_cell.length_b   1.000
_cell.length_c   1.000
_cell.angle_alpha   90.00
_cell.angle_beta   90.00
_cell.angle_gamma   90.00
#
_symmetry.space_group_name_H-M   'P 1'
#
loop_
_entity.id
_entity.type
_entity.pdbx_description
1 polymer ?
#
loop_
_entity_poly.entity_id
_entity_poly.type
_entity_poly.pdbx_seq_one_letter_code
_entity_poly.pdbx_strand_id
1 'polypeptide(L)'
;MNYINRKKGQATIEYLVLVAVAIIIALVIFGFLGWIPGMAGTLRERQAKMYWASAYPVAIKDFKVTSSGATFLMENIGDDPVKLLNMSAELTNGTMVTLAPFSPSGYKLIQGEVKSYTITAIKCDAGEAYELSNVSIIFDVVKGISGQVEVGDRPIVGQCAN
;
A
#
# COMPACT_ATOMS: atom_id res chain seq x y z
N MET A 1 -61.95 -33.56 -24.15
CA MET A 1 -60.61 -34.03 -24.55
C MET A 1 -59.66 -32.83 -24.63
N ASN A 2 -59.07 -32.35 -23.52
CA ASN A 2 -58.08 -31.25 -23.51
C ASN A 2 -57.35 -31.15 -22.17
N TYR A 3 -56.85 -32.29 -21.62
CA TYR A 3 -56.12 -32.31 -20.32
C TYR A 3 -54.58 -32.29 -20.45
N ILE A 4 -54.04 -32.36 -21.69
CA ILE A 4 -52.60 -32.56 -21.93
C ILE A 4 -51.83 -31.25 -22.03
N ASN A 5 -52.51 -30.12 -22.29
CA ASN A 5 -51.79 -28.84 -22.50
C ASN A 5 -51.46 -28.04 -21.22
N ARG A 6 -52.11 -28.34 -20.07
CA ARG A 6 -51.82 -27.60 -18.81
C ARG A 6 -50.48 -27.97 -18.17
N LYS A 7 -50.06 -29.23 -18.27
CA LYS A 7 -48.77 -29.68 -17.68
C LYS A 7 -47.53 -29.13 -18.38
N LYS A 8 -47.62 -28.88 -19.70
CA LYS A 8 -46.47 -28.31 -20.47
C LYS A 8 -46.23 -26.83 -20.13
N GLY A 9 -47.29 -26.05 -19.92
CA GLY A 9 -47.18 -24.64 -19.57
C GLY A 9 -46.64 -24.42 -18.15
N GLN A 10 -46.96 -25.29 -17.19
CA GLN A 10 -46.56 -25.20 -15.81
C GLN A 10 -45.03 -25.47 -15.67
N ALA A 11 -44.51 -26.48 -16.32
CA ALA A 11 -43.09 -26.79 -16.32
C ALA A 11 -42.23 -25.65 -16.95
N THR A 12 -42.76 -24.94 -17.95
CA THR A 12 -42.08 -23.80 -18.59
C THR A 12 -42.02 -22.61 -17.64
N ILE A 13 -43.07 -22.35 -16.88
CA ILE A 13 -43.11 -21.24 -15.91
C ILE A 13 -42.13 -21.52 -14.75
N GLU A 14 -42.10 -22.75 -14.23
CA GLU A 14 -41.16 -23.15 -13.18
C GLU A 14 -39.70 -22.99 -13.62
N TYR A 15 -39.39 -23.40 -14.84
CA TYR A 15 -38.02 -23.19 -15.41
C TYR A 15 -37.67 -21.71 -15.55
N LEU A 16 -38.60 -20.87 -16.03
CA LEU A 16 -38.36 -19.43 -16.16
C LEU A 16 -38.13 -18.75 -14.81
N VAL A 17 -38.85 -19.15 -13.77
CA VAL A 17 -38.64 -18.64 -12.41
C VAL A 17 -37.26 -19.02 -11.89
N LEU A 18 -36.80 -20.26 -12.08
CA LEU A 18 -35.48 -20.71 -11.66
C LEU A 18 -34.37 -19.92 -12.38
N VAL A 19 -34.51 -19.71 -13.70
CA VAL A 19 -33.56 -18.90 -14.49
C VAL A 19 -33.55 -17.45 -14.00
N ALA A 20 -34.71 -16.85 -13.74
CA ALA A 20 -34.78 -15.47 -13.22
C ALA A 20 -34.07 -15.33 -11.87
N VAL A 21 -34.30 -16.27 -10.95
CA VAL A 21 -33.60 -16.29 -9.64
C VAL A 21 -32.10 -16.45 -9.83
N ALA A 22 -31.65 -17.33 -10.71
CA ALA A 22 -30.23 -17.52 -10.99
C ALA A 22 -29.56 -16.24 -11.54
N ILE A 23 -30.26 -15.52 -12.44
CA ILE A 23 -29.79 -14.23 -12.99
C ILE A 23 -29.68 -13.17 -11.87
N ILE A 24 -30.68 -13.06 -11.00
CA ILE A 24 -30.66 -12.11 -9.89
C ILE A 24 -29.48 -12.40 -8.96
N ILE A 25 -29.26 -13.65 -8.58
CA ILE A 25 -28.11 -14.05 -7.76
C ILE A 25 -26.78 -13.70 -8.46
N ALA A 26 -26.66 -13.98 -9.74
CA ALA A 26 -25.48 -13.64 -10.51
C ALA A 26 -25.23 -12.13 -10.53
N LEU A 27 -26.26 -11.30 -10.75
CA LEU A 27 -26.13 -9.84 -10.73
C LEU A 27 -25.72 -9.30 -9.35
N VAL A 28 -26.24 -9.87 -8.28
CA VAL A 28 -25.86 -9.52 -6.90
C VAL A 28 -24.38 -9.85 -6.68
N ILE A 29 -23.92 -11.04 -7.08
CA ILE A 29 -22.53 -11.45 -6.96
C ILE A 29 -21.61 -10.53 -7.77
N PHE A 30 -21.95 -10.23 -9.04
CA PHE A 30 -21.19 -9.30 -9.88
C PHE A 30 -21.16 -7.89 -9.31
N GLY A 31 -22.26 -7.41 -8.71
CA GLY A 31 -22.30 -6.12 -8.02
C GLY A 31 -21.32 -6.05 -6.85
N PHE A 32 -21.27 -7.09 -6.02
CA PHE A 32 -20.28 -7.18 -4.93
C PHE A 32 -18.85 -7.30 -5.46
N LEU A 33 -18.59 -8.13 -6.46
CA LEU A 33 -17.26 -8.31 -7.04
C LEU A 33 -16.76 -7.03 -7.74
N GLY A 34 -17.63 -6.23 -8.33
CA GLY A 34 -17.28 -4.94 -8.93
C GLY A 34 -16.87 -3.88 -7.91
N TRP A 35 -17.30 -4.00 -6.64
CA TRP A 35 -16.90 -3.08 -5.57
C TRP A 35 -15.58 -3.46 -4.90
N ILE A 36 -15.22 -4.73 -4.90
CA ILE A 36 -14.02 -5.25 -4.24
C ILE A 36 -12.70 -4.65 -4.75
N PRO A 37 -12.46 -4.39 -6.06
CA PRO A 37 -11.19 -3.83 -6.53
C PRO A 37 -10.83 -2.48 -5.88
N GLY A 38 -11.80 -1.61 -5.65
CA GLY A 38 -11.57 -0.33 -4.95
C GLY A 38 -11.17 -0.50 -3.49
N MET A 39 -11.68 -1.52 -2.81
CA MET A 39 -11.33 -1.83 -1.42
C MET A 39 -9.96 -2.51 -1.27
N ALA A 40 -9.52 -3.27 -2.28
CA ALA A 40 -8.24 -3.97 -2.22
C ALA A 40 -7.05 -2.99 -2.15
N GLY A 41 -7.11 -1.86 -2.85
CA GLY A 41 -6.08 -0.82 -2.80
C GLY A 41 -5.93 -0.20 -1.41
N THR A 42 -7.05 0.17 -0.79
CA THR A 42 -7.05 0.77 0.56
C THR A 42 -6.62 -0.21 1.64
N LEU A 43 -6.91 -1.51 1.49
CA LEU A 43 -6.45 -2.53 2.42
C LEU A 43 -4.93 -2.75 2.32
N ARG A 44 -4.37 -2.78 1.10
CA ARG A 44 -2.91 -2.88 0.88
C ARG A 44 -2.18 -1.68 1.48
N GLU A 45 -2.69 -0.47 1.29
CA GLU A 45 -2.13 0.75 1.87
C GLU A 45 -2.14 0.71 3.40
N ARG A 46 -3.26 0.32 4.02
CA ARG A 46 -3.35 0.17 5.49
C ARG A 46 -2.37 -0.88 6.02
N GLN A 47 -2.23 -2.01 5.33
CA GLN A 47 -1.27 -3.04 5.71
C GLN A 47 0.18 -2.55 5.59
N ALA A 48 0.50 -1.80 4.53
CA ALA A 48 1.81 -1.18 4.36
C ALA A 48 2.09 -0.18 5.49
N LYS A 49 1.14 0.71 5.80
CA LYS A 49 1.27 1.68 6.91
C LYS A 49 1.47 0.99 8.26
N MET A 50 0.69 -0.06 8.57
CA MET A 50 0.87 -0.80 9.82
C MET A 50 2.23 -1.50 9.91
N TYR A 51 2.69 -2.12 8.82
CA TYR A 51 4.00 -2.76 8.77
C TYR A 51 5.12 -1.75 9.04
N TRP A 52 5.16 -0.66 8.26
CA TRP A 52 6.21 0.35 8.36
C TRP A 52 6.16 1.15 9.65
N ALA A 53 4.97 1.34 10.26
CA ALA A 53 4.84 1.98 11.56
C ALA A 53 5.41 1.14 12.71
N SER A 54 5.66 -0.16 12.50
CA SER A 54 6.27 -1.08 13.47
C SER A 54 7.67 -1.55 13.08
N ALA A 55 8.22 -1.07 11.97
CA ALA A 55 9.56 -1.41 11.51
C ALA A 55 10.61 -0.90 12.53
N TYR A 56 11.62 -1.73 12.83
CA TYR A 56 12.59 -1.44 13.88
C TYR A 56 14.00 -1.37 13.32
N PRO A 57 14.83 -0.40 13.70
CA PRO A 57 14.59 0.65 14.71
C PRO A 57 13.98 1.93 14.15
N VAL A 58 13.87 2.04 12.80
CA VAL A 58 13.37 3.24 12.13
C VAL A 58 11.98 2.96 11.56
N ALA A 59 10.95 3.43 12.24
CA ALA A 59 9.57 3.31 11.81
C ALA A 59 9.20 4.43 10.82
N ILE A 60 8.45 4.09 9.76
CA ILE A 60 7.78 5.07 8.92
C ILE A 60 6.33 5.17 9.39
N LYS A 61 6.01 6.20 10.16
CA LYS A 61 4.67 6.39 10.78
C LYS A 61 3.61 6.76 9.78
N ASP A 62 3.98 7.53 8.77
CA ASP A 62 3.11 7.91 7.67
C ASP A 62 3.93 8.29 6.45
N PHE A 63 3.31 8.20 5.28
CA PHE A 63 3.91 8.59 4.01
C PHE A 63 2.86 9.11 3.05
N LYS A 64 3.27 10.06 2.22
CA LYS A 64 2.43 10.67 1.19
C LYS A 64 3.27 10.94 -0.04
N VAL A 65 2.79 10.53 -1.22
CA VAL A 65 3.41 10.86 -2.50
C VAL A 65 2.49 11.81 -3.26
N THR A 66 3.09 12.84 -3.86
CA THR A 66 2.39 13.87 -4.63
C THR A 66 3.12 14.11 -5.95
N SER A 67 2.58 14.97 -6.80
CA SER A 67 3.25 15.41 -8.03
C SER A 67 4.54 16.21 -7.78
N SER A 68 4.74 16.74 -6.57
CA SER A 68 5.94 17.50 -6.19
C SER A 68 7.01 16.66 -5.50
N GLY A 69 6.65 15.51 -4.92
CA GLY A 69 7.57 14.63 -4.21
C GLY A 69 6.89 13.70 -3.22
N ALA A 70 7.69 12.84 -2.59
CA ALA A 70 7.27 11.94 -1.52
C ALA A 70 7.68 12.50 -0.16
N THR A 71 6.80 12.48 0.80
CA THR A 71 7.05 12.86 2.19
C THR A 71 6.89 11.65 3.09
N PHE A 72 7.89 11.38 3.91
CA PHE A 72 7.92 10.29 4.90
C PHE A 72 8.02 10.88 6.30
N LEU A 73 7.16 10.42 7.18
CA LEU A 73 7.21 10.74 8.61
C LEU A 73 7.91 9.57 9.32
N MET A 74 9.15 9.78 9.74
CA MET A 74 9.99 8.73 10.33
C MET A 74 10.17 8.95 11.82
N GLU A 75 10.17 7.86 12.59
CA GLU A 75 10.38 7.82 14.02
C GLU A 75 11.46 6.80 14.37
N ASN A 76 12.33 7.14 15.30
CA ASN A 76 13.20 6.16 15.93
C ASN A 76 12.47 5.51 17.10
N ILE A 77 12.04 4.26 16.92
CA ILE A 77 11.39 3.45 17.97
C ILE A 77 12.38 2.52 18.72
N GLY A 78 13.66 2.57 18.33
CA GLY A 78 14.74 1.87 19.01
C GLY A 78 15.21 2.61 20.26
N ASP A 79 15.97 1.91 21.11
CA ASP A 79 16.47 2.45 22.39
C ASP A 79 17.65 3.43 22.18
N ASP A 80 18.45 3.20 21.16
CA ASP A 80 19.62 4.01 20.86
C ASP A 80 19.33 5.06 19.78
N PRO A 81 19.96 6.25 19.86
CA PRO A 81 19.88 7.24 18.81
C PRO A 81 20.44 6.68 17.50
N VAL A 82 19.73 6.89 16.40
CA VAL A 82 20.15 6.47 15.06
C VAL A 82 20.50 7.68 14.21
N LYS A 83 21.43 7.48 13.28
CA LYS A 83 21.80 8.45 12.26
C LYS A 83 21.41 7.88 10.91
N LEU A 84 20.40 8.42 10.27
CA LEU A 84 19.96 8.01 8.94
C LEU A 84 21.00 8.46 7.92
N LEU A 85 21.49 7.54 7.09
CA LEU A 85 22.48 7.79 6.05
C LEU A 85 21.83 7.88 4.67
N ASN A 86 21.00 6.89 4.37
CA ASN A 86 20.39 6.77 3.06
C ASN A 86 19.07 5.98 3.13
N MET A 87 18.24 6.18 2.14
CA MET A 87 17.05 5.35 1.90
C MET A 87 16.97 5.08 0.40
N SER A 88 16.64 3.87 0.01
CA SER A 88 16.43 3.51 -1.39
C SER A 88 15.13 2.74 -1.55
N ALA A 89 14.55 2.82 -2.73
CA ALA A 89 13.37 2.06 -3.10
C ALA A 89 13.38 1.79 -4.61
N GLU A 90 12.69 0.75 -5.01
CA GLU A 90 12.42 0.42 -6.40
C GLU A 90 11.03 0.91 -6.79
N LEU A 91 10.95 1.70 -7.86
CA LEU A 91 9.69 2.17 -8.42
C LEU A 91 9.00 1.06 -9.21
N THR A 92 7.71 1.23 -9.48
CA THR A 92 6.88 0.29 -10.27
C THR A 92 7.46 -0.07 -11.63
N ASN A 93 8.30 0.80 -12.21
CA ASN A 93 8.99 0.57 -13.49
C ASN A 93 10.32 -0.20 -13.36
N GLY A 94 10.66 -0.70 -12.17
CA GLY A 94 11.93 -1.40 -11.89
C GLY A 94 13.14 -0.48 -11.69
N THR A 95 12.94 0.84 -11.69
CA THR A 95 14.05 1.78 -11.48
C THR A 95 14.33 1.92 -9.98
N MET A 96 15.59 1.62 -9.58
CA MET A 96 16.05 1.91 -8.23
C MET A 96 16.27 3.42 -8.07
N VAL A 97 15.62 4.00 -7.09
CA VAL A 97 15.80 5.39 -6.70
C VAL A 97 16.45 5.43 -5.33
N THR A 98 17.58 6.07 -5.27
CA THR A 98 18.22 6.41 -3.98
C THR A 98 17.53 7.67 -3.47
N LEU A 99 16.82 7.54 -2.36
CA LEU A 99 15.91 8.55 -1.86
C LEU A 99 16.57 9.72 -1.14
N ALA A 100 17.82 9.91 -1.35
CA ALA A 100 18.75 10.94 -0.93
C ALA A 100 19.81 10.44 0.07
N PRO A 101 21.03 10.98 0.00
CA PRO A 101 21.83 11.09 1.19
C PRO A 101 21.10 12.07 2.12
N PHE A 102 20.68 11.62 3.27
CA PHE A 102 20.23 12.50 4.35
C PHE A 102 21.40 13.38 4.76
N SER A 103 21.69 14.47 4.08
CA SER A 103 22.83 15.39 4.34
C SER A 103 24.19 14.70 4.48
N PRO A 104 25.32 15.31 4.11
CA PRO A 104 26.66 14.71 4.28
C PRO A 104 26.98 14.30 5.72
N SER A 105 26.29 14.91 6.72
CA SER A 105 26.45 14.59 8.15
C SER A 105 25.50 13.53 8.66
N GLY A 106 24.59 12.98 7.83
CA GLY A 106 23.47 12.13 8.23
C GLY A 106 22.43 12.88 9.06
N TYR A 107 21.28 12.25 9.27
CA TYR A 107 20.20 12.84 10.04
C TYR A 107 19.97 12.05 11.32
N LYS A 108 20.20 12.70 12.45
CA LYS A 108 20.08 12.06 13.77
C LYS A 108 18.63 12.07 14.23
N LEU A 109 18.15 10.90 14.62
CA LEU A 109 16.89 10.70 15.32
C LEU A 109 17.18 10.13 16.70
N ILE A 110 16.80 10.83 17.75
CA ILE A 110 16.81 10.27 19.11
C ILE A 110 15.58 9.40 19.34
N GLN A 111 15.60 8.55 20.34
CA GLN A 111 14.47 7.69 20.70
C GLN A 111 13.17 8.49 20.82
N GLY A 112 12.11 8.00 20.17
CA GLY A 112 10.80 8.63 20.13
C GLY A 112 10.71 9.92 19.32
N GLU A 113 11.81 10.37 18.68
CA GLU A 113 11.79 11.57 17.85
C GLU A 113 11.15 11.27 16.49
N VAL A 114 10.17 12.09 16.12
CA VAL A 114 9.48 12.01 14.82
C VAL A 114 9.91 13.18 13.94
N LYS A 115 10.36 12.88 12.73
CA LYS A 115 10.76 13.89 11.74
C LYS A 115 10.21 13.60 10.35
N SER A 116 9.92 14.66 9.61
CA SER A 116 9.43 14.60 8.24
C SER A 116 10.56 14.78 7.24
N TYR A 117 10.58 13.94 6.21
CA TYR A 117 11.51 13.99 5.09
C TYR A 117 10.77 14.10 3.80
N THR A 118 11.16 15.04 2.97
CA THR A 118 10.60 15.18 1.62
C THR A 118 11.66 14.85 0.57
N ILE A 119 11.29 13.97 -0.34
CA ILE A 119 12.14 13.46 -1.42
C ILE A 119 11.50 13.84 -2.74
N THR A 120 12.15 14.71 -3.49
CA THR A 120 11.61 15.24 -4.76
C THR A 120 11.81 14.31 -5.95
N ALA A 121 12.61 13.24 -5.78
CA ALA A 121 12.87 12.26 -6.84
C ALA A 121 11.69 11.30 -7.09
N ILE A 122 10.81 11.10 -6.12
CA ILE A 122 9.61 10.26 -6.26
C ILE A 122 8.43 11.16 -6.50
N LYS A 123 7.82 11.02 -7.66
CA LYS A 123 6.63 11.77 -8.08
C LYS A 123 5.62 10.81 -8.68
N CYS A 124 4.38 11.19 -8.64
CA CYS A 124 3.28 10.48 -9.26
C CYS A 124 2.24 11.46 -9.80
N ASP A 125 1.40 11.03 -10.72
CA ASP A 125 0.28 11.83 -11.19
C ASP A 125 -0.93 11.67 -10.27
N ALA A 126 -1.65 12.77 -10.02
CA ALA A 126 -2.74 12.81 -9.07
C ALA A 126 -3.79 11.71 -9.32
N GLY A 127 -4.09 10.93 -8.29
CA GLY A 127 -5.03 9.80 -8.35
C GLY A 127 -4.44 8.49 -8.88
N GLU A 128 -3.19 8.46 -9.39
CA GLU A 128 -2.52 7.22 -9.78
C GLU A 128 -2.10 6.41 -8.55
N ALA A 129 -2.14 5.09 -8.69
CA ALA A 129 -1.57 4.18 -7.69
C ALA A 129 -0.04 4.13 -7.84
N TYR A 130 0.66 4.21 -6.71
CA TYR A 130 2.11 4.02 -6.69
C TYR A 130 2.49 2.83 -5.80
N GLU A 131 3.62 2.23 -6.15
CA GLU A 131 4.24 1.16 -5.37
C GLU A 131 5.75 1.39 -5.31
N LEU A 132 6.30 1.44 -4.10
CA LEU A 132 7.71 1.49 -3.81
C LEU A 132 8.12 0.16 -3.21
N SER A 133 8.78 -0.67 -4.00
CA SER A 133 9.25 -2.00 -3.59
C SER A 133 10.69 -1.93 -3.08
N ASN A 134 11.17 -3.00 -2.44
CA ASN A 134 12.55 -3.13 -1.98
C ASN A 134 13.06 -1.90 -1.20
N VAL A 135 12.17 -1.35 -0.37
CA VAL A 135 12.52 -0.18 0.44
C VAL A 135 13.58 -0.58 1.46
N SER A 136 14.71 0.11 1.42
CA SER A 136 15.79 -0.10 2.39
C SER A 136 16.22 1.22 3.02
N ILE A 137 16.50 1.17 4.32
CA ILE A 137 16.97 2.31 5.12
C ILE A 137 18.35 1.96 5.65
N ILE A 138 19.34 2.80 5.34
CA ILE A 138 20.72 2.65 5.83
C ILE A 138 20.93 3.65 6.96
N PHE A 139 21.39 3.16 8.10
CA PHE A 139 21.60 3.98 9.29
C PHE A 139 22.79 3.51 10.12
N ASP A 140 23.32 4.41 10.93
CA ASP A 140 24.28 4.13 11.98
C ASP A 140 23.57 4.20 13.33
N VAL A 141 23.89 3.27 14.23
CA VAL A 141 23.53 3.40 15.65
C VAL A 141 24.58 4.25 16.32
N VAL A 142 24.19 5.36 16.93
CA VAL A 142 25.12 6.25 17.64
C VAL A 142 25.69 5.51 18.84
N LYS A 143 27.01 5.32 18.87
CA LYS A 143 27.75 4.48 19.82
C LYS A 143 27.60 2.97 19.63
N GLY A 144 27.06 2.54 18.49
CA GLY A 144 26.89 1.13 18.13
C GLY A 144 27.55 0.80 16.79
N ILE A 145 26.93 -0.12 16.05
CA ILE A 145 27.40 -0.60 14.76
C ILE A 145 26.97 0.38 13.67
N SER A 146 27.92 0.73 12.78
CA SER A 146 27.66 1.58 11.62
C SER A 146 27.23 0.78 10.39
N GLY A 147 26.53 1.42 9.47
CA GLY A 147 26.18 0.85 8.16
C GLY A 147 25.13 -0.27 8.26
N GLN A 148 24.25 -0.21 9.23
CA GLN A 148 23.13 -1.15 9.32
C GLN A 148 22.11 -0.87 8.22
N VAL A 149 21.51 -1.93 7.71
CA VAL A 149 20.49 -1.85 6.65
C VAL A 149 19.23 -2.52 7.16
N GLU A 150 18.15 -1.77 7.19
CA GLU A 150 16.80 -2.28 7.37
C GLU A 150 16.15 -2.42 6.00
N VAL A 151 15.76 -3.63 5.64
CA VAL A 151 15.05 -3.92 4.39
C VAL A 151 13.62 -4.28 4.72
N GLY A 152 12.68 -3.57 4.12
CA GLY A 152 11.27 -3.85 4.34
C GLY A 152 10.77 -5.01 3.48
N ASP A 153 10.06 -5.95 4.12
CA ASP A 153 9.44 -7.10 3.46
C ASP A 153 8.14 -6.71 2.72
N ARG A 154 7.66 -5.48 2.91
CA ARG A 154 6.43 -5.00 2.27
C ARG A 154 6.67 -3.71 1.51
N PRO A 155 6.09 -3.60 0.30
CA PRO A 155 6.16 -2.35 -0.45
C PRO A 155 5.37 -1.23 0.25
N ILE A 156 5.80 -0.01 0.03
CA ILE A 156 5.02 1.18 0.34
C ILE A 156 4.08 1.44 -0.83
N VAL A 157 2.78 1.36 -0.59
CA VAL A 157 1.76 1.49 -1.62
C VAL A 157 0.73 2.55 -1.23
N GLY A 158 0.18 3.22 -2.21
CA GLY A 158 -0.87 4.21 -1.99
C GLY A 158 -1.39 4.83 -3.28
N GLN A 159 -2.20 5.85 -3.12
CA GLN A 159 -2.64 6.70 -4.23
C GLN A 159 -1.96 8.06 -4.15
N CYS A 160 -1.58 8.58 -5.33
CA CYS A 160 -0.99 9.90 -5.46
C CYS A 160 -1.97 10.97 -4.98
N ALA A 161 -1.54 11.75 -4.02
CA ALA A 161 -2.35 12.84 -3.51
C ALA A 161 -2.17 14.11 -4.36
N ASN A 162 -3.21 14.93 -4.38
CA ASN A 162 -3.19 16.26 -4.98
C ASN A 162 -2.33 17.24 -4.16
#